data_fb552058febb78d769b84295d35990cc
#
_entry.id   fb552058febb78d769b84295d35990cc
#
_cell.length_a   1.000
_cell.length_b   1.000
_cell.length_c   1.000
_cell.angle_alpha   90.00
_cell.angle_beta   90.00
_cell.angle_gamma   90.00
#
_symmetry.space_group_name_H-M   'P 1'
#
loop_
_entity.id
_entity.type
_entity.pdbx_description
1 polymer ?
#
loop_
_entity_poly.entity_id
_entity_poly.type
_entity_poly.pdbx_seq_one_letter_code
_entity_poly.pdbx_strand_id
1 'polypeptide(L)'
;MRKIQLFLVAVACMLMTSCGNMNQVLSAIQNGSVINAITSVIGLDKVSAQNLIGSWTYNGPGCAFTSENLLAKAGGEVAAAQIEEKVKPYYQQVGISASNTQITFKQDGTFSSKIAGTNFSGTYTFDESSQQIKLKGMLLSINCYTKREINGISILFEAKKLLTVLQTMSALSGNSNLQTIGDLSKQYDGVRVGFDMKR
;
A
#
# COMPACT_ATOMS: atom_id res chain seq x y z
N MET A 1 31.78 4.51 -17.77
CA MET A 1 30.48 4.12 -18.35
C MET A 1 30.46 2.67 -18.87
N ARG A 2 31.44 2.20 -19.63
CA ARG A 2 31.49 0.81 -20.13
C ARG A 2 31.51 -0.29 -19.05
N LYS A 3 32.14 -0.06 -17.89
CA LYS A 3 32.23 -1.02 -16.78
C LYS A 3 30.92 -1.22 -16.03
N ILE A 4 30.06 -0.20 -15.97
CA ILE A 4 28.73 -0.26 -15.35
C ILE A 4 27.76 -1.04 -16.23
N GLN A 5 27.85 -0.90 -17.56
CA GLN A 5 27.02 -1.69 -18.48
C GLN A 5 27.37 -3.20 -18.47
N LEU A 6 28.66 -3.54 -18.28
CA LEU A 6 29.09 -4.94 -18.14
C LEU A 6 28.60 -5.58 -16.83
N PHE A 7 28.50 -4.78 -15.75
CA PHE A 7 27.97 -5.26 -14.46
C PHE A 7 26.46 -5.52 -14.51
N LEU A 8 25.71 -4.67 -15.20
CA LEU A 8 24.26 -4.85 -15.41
C LEU A 8 23.95 -6.09 -16.27
N VAL A 9 24.75 -6.36 -17.30
CA VAL A 9 24.61 -7.57 -18.14
C VAL A 9 24.97 -8.83 -17.36
N ALA A 10 25.99 -8.79 -16.49
CA ALA A 10 26.38 -9.93 -15.65
C ALA A 10 25.33 -10.29 -14.59
N VAL A 11 24.68 -9.32 -13.98
CA VAL A 11 23.57 -9.56 -13.04
C VAL A 11 22.34 -10.12 -13.76
N ALA A 12 22.05 -9.66 -14.97
CA ALA A 12 20.95 -10.20 -15.77
C ALA A 12 21.20 -11.66 -16.19
N CYS A 13 22.47 -12.06 -16.46
CA CYS A 13 22.80 -13.44 -16.82
C CYS A 13 22.75 -14.43 -15.64
N MET A 14 22.94 -13.99 -14.41
CA MET A 14 22.85 -14.89 -13.23
C MET A 14 21.41 -15.27 -12.84
N LEU A 15 20.42 -14.54 -13.32
CA LEU A 15 19.00 -14.86 -13.10
C LEU A 15 18.44 -15.90 -14.08
N MET A 16 19.21 -16.32 -15.08
CA MET A 16 18.73 -17.21 -16.15
C MET A 16 18.97 -18.71 -15.89
N THR A 17 19.57 -19.10 -14.75
CA THR A 17 19.87 -20.51 -14.47
C THR A 17 18.85 -21.25 -13.61
N SER A 18 17.71 -20.62 -13.29
CA SER A 18 16.59 -21.32 -12.68
C SER A 18 15.55 -21.64 -13.76
N CYS A 19 15.42 -22.91 -14.13
CA CYS A 19 14.37 -23.44 -14.99
C CYS A 19 12.98 -23.25 -14.36
N GLY A 20 12.42 -22.07 -14.49
CA GLY A 20 11.04 -21.73 -14.14
C GLY A 20 10.41 -20.94 -15.27
N ASN A 21 9.28 -21.41 -15.78
CA ASN A 21 8.41 -20.88 -16.81
C ASN A 21 8.66 -19.40 -17.19
N MET A 22 9.26 -19.17 -18.36
CA MET A 22 9.58 -17.85 -18.91
C MET A 22 8.34 -16.93 -19.03
N ASN A 23 7.14 -17.50 -19.11
CA ASN A 23 5.87 -16.76 -19.11
C ASN A 23 5.54 -16.11 -17.75
N GLN A 24 6.00 -16.69 -16.63
CA GLN A 24 5.81 -16.09 -15.30
C GLN A 24 6.75 -14.89 -15.08
N VAL A 25 7.97 -14.97 -15.60
CA VAL A 25 8.93 -13.85 -15.53
C VAL A 25 8.45 -12.69 -16.40
N LEU A 26 7.91 -12.98 -17.57
CA LEU A 26 7.40 -11.94 -18.49
C LEU A 26 6.16 -11.24 -17.93
N SER A 27 5.25 -11.98 -17.29
CA SER A 27 4.07 -11.39 -16.61
C SER A 27 4.45 -10.60 -15.34
N ALA A 28 5.47 -11.03 -14.60
CA ALA A 28 5.98 -10.29 -13.46
C ALA A 28 6.62 -8.95 -13.88
N ILE A 29 7.34 -8.91 -14.99
CA ILE A 29 7.90 -7.67 -15.55
C ILE A 29 6.78 -6.73 -16.02
N GLN A 30 5.75 -7.25 -16.66
CA GLN A 30 4.59 -6.46 -17.11
C GLN A 30 3.76 -5.89 -15.94
N ASN A 31 3.74 -6.59 -14.80
CA ASN A 31 2.98 -6.17 -13.61
C ASN A 31 3.80 -5.30 -12.61
N GLY A 32 5.03 -4.92 -12.95
CA GLY A 32 5.86 -4.08 -12.09
C GLY A 32 6.48 -4.78 -10.86
N SER A 33 6.17 -6.06 -10.62
CA SER A 33 6.62 -6.81 -9.43
C SER A 33 8.14 -6.89 -9.30
N VAL A 34 8.86 -7.07 -10.42
CA VAL A 34 10.33 -7.14 -10.41
C VAL A 34 10.96 -5.79 -10.10
N ILE A 35 10.35 -4.70 -10.56
CA ILE A 35 10.82 -3.34 -10.29
C ILE A 35 10.64 -3.01 -8.81
N ASN A 36 9.51 -3.38 -8.21
CA ASN A 36 9.25 -3.18 -6.79
C ASN A 36 10.23 -3.99 -5.91
N ALA A 37 10.54 -5.23 -6.27
CA ALA A 37 11.52 -6.04 -5.54
C ALA A 37 12.94 -5.42 -5.58
N ILE A 38 13.36 -4.88 -6.72
CA ILE A 38 14.67 -4.22 -6.84
C ILE A 38 14.67 -2.89 -6.07
N THR A 39 13.59 -2.13 -6.10
CA THR A 39 13.50 -0.84 -5.40
C THR A 39 13.49 -0.99 -3.88
N SER A 40 12.88 -2.05 -3.33
CA SER A 40 12.90 -2.31 -1.89
C SER A 40 14.30 -2.66 -1.36
N VAL A 41 15.08 -3.44 -2.12
CA VAL A 41 16.46 -3.81 -1.77
C VAL A 41 17.39 -2.59 -1.68
N ILE A 42 17.17 -1.57 -2.52
CA ILE A 42 17.99 -0.35 -2.53
C ILE A 42 17.38 0.81 -1.75
N GLY A 43 16.26 0.58 -1.03
CA GLY A 43 15.61 1.59 -0.21
C GLY A 43 14.90 2.70 -0.99
N LEU A 44 14.67 2.51 -2.29
CA LEU A 44 13.92 3.45 -3.14
C LEU A 44 12.39 3.34 -2.93
N ASP A 45 11.95 2.38 -2.15
CA ASP A 45 10.57 2.21 -1.72
C ASP A 45 10.13 3.17 -0.61
N LYS A 46 11.07 3.99 -0.12
CA LYS A 46 10.79 4.98 0.93
C LYS A 46 10.20 6.26 0.37
N VAL A 47 9.21 6.76 1.09
CA VAL A 47 8.60 8.07 0.85
C VAL A 47 9.33 9.08 1.73
N SER A 48 9.78 10.21 1.16
CA SER A 48 10.29 11.33 1.96
C SER A 48 9.15 12.20 2.48
N ALA A 49 9.37 12.95 3.57
CA ALA A 49 8.37 13.87 4.11
C ALA A 49 7.90 14.87 3.05
N GLN A 50 8.81 15.36 2.21
CA GLN A 50 8.47 16.29 1.13
C GLN A 50 7.63 15.61 0.04
N ASN A 51 7.92 14.36 -0.29
CA ASN A 51 7.15 13.60 -1.27
C ASN A 51 5.78 13.17 -0.76
N LEU A 52 5.59 13.07 0.55
CA LEU A 52 4.29 12.78 1.15
C LEU A 52 3.30 13.95 0.98
N ILE A 53 3.79 15.20 1.05
CA ILE A 53 2.97 16.40 0.94
C ILE A 53 2.30 16.45 -0.44
N GLY A 54 0.99 16.72 -0.45
CA GLY A 54 0.17 16.81 -1.66
C GLY A 54 -1.12 16.03 -1.56
N SER A 55 -1.88 16.03 -2.65
CA SER A 55 -3.16 15.34 -2.76
C SER A 55 -2.97 13.99 -3.46
N TRP A 56 -3.57 12.97 -2.88
CA TRP A 56 -3.48 11.59 -3.31
C TRP A 56 -4.88 11.03 -3.51
N THR A 57 -5.12 10.43 -4.66
CA THR A 57 -6.42 9.84 -5.03
C THR A 57 -6.29 8.32 -5.08
N TYR A 58 -7.28 7.62 -4.58
CA TYR A 58 -7.35 6.16 -4.60
C TYR A 58 -7.18 5.60 -6.01
N ASN A 59 -6.31 4.62 -6.15
CA ASN A 59 -6.01 3.95 -7.41
C ASN A 59 -6.29 2.44 -7.37
N GLY A 60 -6.34 1.86 -6.18
CA GLY A 60 -6.58 0.44 -5.96
C GLY A 60 -6.34 0.03 -4.51
N PRO A 61 -6.63 -1.21 -4.13
CA PRO A 61 -6.15 -1.78 -2.89
C PRO A 61 -4.62 -1.81 -2.89
N GLY A 62 -4.01 -1.61 -1.74
CA GLY A 62 -2.58 -1.77 -1.54
C GLY A 62 -2.31 -2.83 -0.47
N CYS A 63 -1.21 -3.57 -0.61
CA CYS A 63 -0.79 -4.61 0.30
C CYS A 63 0.73 -4.61 0.49
N ALA A 64 1.17 -4.85 1.72
CA ALA A 64 2.57 -5.11 2.02
C ALA A 64 2.71 -6.08 3.20
N PHE A 65 3.80 -6.82 3.21
CA PHE A 65 4.18 -7.66 4.35
C PHE A 65 5.05 -6.87 5.33
N THR A 66 4.91 -7.17 6.63
CA THR A 66 5.64 -6.45 7.68
C THR A 66 7.12 -6.83 7.77
N SER A 67 7.53 -7.89 7.08
CA SER A 67 8.93 -8.30 6.96
C SER A 67 9.18 -9.06 5.66
N GLU A 68 10.42 -9.01 5.17
CA GLU A 68 10.87 -9.77 4.00
C GLU A 68 10.72 -11.29 4.19
N ASN A 69 10.92 -11.79 5.40
CA ASN A 69 10.72 -13.21 5.72
C ASN A 69 9.25 -13.65 5.56
N LEU A 70 8.30 -12.81 5.93
CA LEU A 70 6.88 -13.08 5.74
C LEU A 70 6.50 -12.99 4.27
N LEU A 71 7.01 -11.99 3.55
CA LEU A 71 6.83 -11.86 2.11
C LEU A 71 7.33 -13.12 1.38
N ALA A 72 8.55 -13.58 1.68
CA ALA A 72 9.13 -14.77 1.08
C ALA A 72 8.34 -16.05 1.39
N LYS A 73 7.91 -16.24 2.66
CA LYS A 73 7.09 -17.38 3.08
C LYS A 73 5.71 -17.40 2.41
N ALA A 74 5.15 -16.23 2.13
CA ALA A 74 3.85 -16.11 1.48
C ALA A 74 3.88 -16.33 -0.03
N GLY A 75 5.07 -16.35 -0.66
CA GLY A 75 5.21 -16.50 -2.10
C GLY A 75 5.59 -15.20 -2.83
N GLY A 76 6.14 -14.23 -2.09
CA GLY A 76 6.65 -12.98 -2.65
C GLY A 76 5.56 -11.98 -3.06
N GLU A 77 5.88 -11.11 -4.00
CA GLU A 77 4.97 -10.05 -4.51
C GLU A 77 3.67 -10.60 -5.14
N VAL A 78 3.70 -11.84 -5.64
CA VAL A 78 2.50 -12.50 -6.17
C VAL A 78 1.43 -12.67 -5.09
N ALA A 79 1.84 -12.95 -3.85
CA ALA A 79 0.92 -13.07 -2.74
C ALA A 79 0.29 -11.72 -2.35
N ALA A 80 1.04 -10.61 -2.41
CA ALA A 80 0.52 -9.27 -2.20
C ALA A 80 -0.57 -8.94 -3.22
N ALA A 81 -0.30 -9.15 -4.51
CA ALA A 81 -1.27 -8.94 -5.58
C ALA A 81 -2.54 -9.79 -5.42
N GLN A 82 -2.40 -11.05 -4.97
CA GLN A 82 -3.57 -11.91 -4.69
C GLN A 82 -4.42 -11.38 -3.52
N ILE A 83 -3.79 -10.79 -2.49
CA ILE A 83 -4.50 -10.18 -1.37
C ILE A 83 -5.24 -8.93 -1.86
N GLU A 84 -4.61 -8.09 -2.68
CA GLU A 84 -5.22 -6.89 -3.26
C GLU A 84 -6.46 -7.25 -4.09
N GLU A 85 -6.37 -8.25 -4.96
CA GLU A 85 -7.52 -8.72 -5.75
C GLU A 85 -8.66 -9.29 -4.87
N LYS A 86 -8.34 -9.95 -3.76
CA LYS A 86 -9.36 -10.43 -2.81
C LYS A 86 -10.02 -9.30 -2.02
N VAL A 87 -9.28 -8.23 -1.70
CA VAL A 87 -9.78 -7.07 -0.95
C VAL A 87 -10.63 -6.14 -1.81
N LYS A 88 -10.36 -6.07 -3.09
CA LYS A 88 -11.01 -5.17 -4.06
C LYS A 88 -12.56 -5.21 -4.04
N PRO A 89 -13.23 -6.38 -4.10
CA PRO A 89 -14.69 -6.42 -4.03
C PRO A 89 -15.25 -5.89 -2.70
N TYR A 90 -14.52 -6.09 -1.59
CA TYR A 90 -14.96 -5.56 -0.28
C TYR A 90 -14.88 -4.03 -0.24
N TYR A 91 -13.83 -3.43 -0.83
CA TYR A 91 -13.72 -1.98 -0.95
C TYR A 91 -14.86 -1.40 -1.80
N GLN A 92 -15.22 -2.08 -2.88
CA GLN A 92 -16.36 -1.68 -3.72
C GLN A 92 -17.69 -1.76 -2.95
N GLN A 93 -17.90 -2.81 -2.14
CA GLN A 93 -19.11 -2.95 -1.33
C GLN A 93 -19.28 -1.84 -0.28
N VAL A 94 -18.18 -1.34 0.29
CA VAL A 94 -18.23 -0.20 1.21
C VAL A 94 -18.13 1.16 0.50
N GLY A 95 -18.21 1.15 -0.83
CA GLY A 95 -18.28 2.36 -1.66
C GLY A 95 -16.93 3.06 -1.87
N ILE A 96 -15.80 2.41 -1.63
CA ILE A 96 -14.48 2.99 -1.91
C ILE A 96 -14.23 3.00 -3.42
N SER A 97 -13.93 4.18 -3.96
CA SER A 97 -13.66 4.41 -5.38
C SER A 97 -12.74 5.62 -5.59
N ALA A 98 -12.16 5.75 -6.77
CA ALA A 98 -11.31 6.88 -7.12
C ALA A 98 -12.03 8.24 -7.07
N SER A 99 -13.35 8.26 -7.28
CA SER A 99 -14.14 9.49 -7.29
C SER A 99 -14.48 10.02 -5.89
N ASN A 100 -14.35 9.18 -4.85
CA ASN A 100 -14.79 9.54 -3.50
C ASN A 100 -13.80 9.19 -2.40
N THR A 101 -12.58 8.78 -2.78
CA THR A 101 -11.52 8.41 -1.80
C THR A 101 -10.22 9.11 -2.17
N GLN A 102 -9.83 10.05 -1.32
CA GLN A 102 -8.64 10.88 -1.48
C GLN A 102 -8.12 11.33 -0.11
N ILE A 103 -6.83 11.66 -0.04
CA ILE A 103 -6.20 12.27 1.12
C ILE A 103 -5.22 13.35 0.68
N THR A 104 -5.18 14.45 1.41
CA THR A 104 -4.24 15.56 1.21
C THR A 104 -3.43 15.76 2.48
N PHE A 105 -2.11 15.68 2.37
CA PHE A 105 -1.17 16.04 3.42
C PHE A 105 -0.62 17.44 3.15
N LYS A 106 -0.71 18.32 4.14
CA LYS A 106 -0.22 19.70 4.03
C LYS A 106 1.09 19.87 4.79
N GLN A 107 1.88 20.86 4.37
CA GLN A 107 3.18 21.16 4.96
C GLN A 107 3.06 21.63 6.43
N ASP A 108 1.92 22.16 6.83
CA ASP A 108 1.64 22.61 8.21
C ASP A 108 1.36 21.46 9.19
N GLY A 109 1.49 20.21 8.77
CA GLY A 109 1.20 19.03 9.58
C GLY A 109 -0.29 18.71 9.72
N THR A 110 -1.14 19.34 8.91
CA THR A 110 -2.56 18.99 8.83
C THR A 110 -2.86 18.08 7.66
N PHE A 111 -3.91 17.30 7.78
CA PHE A 111 -4.44 16.51 6.67
C PHE A 111 -5.94 16.70 6.52
N SER A 112 -6.43 16.51 5.30
CA SER A 112 -7.83 16.34 4.98
C SER A 112 -8.00 15.10 4.11
N SER A 113 -9.03 14.33 4.35
CA SER A 113 -9.32 13.15 3.54
C SER A 113 -10.82 12.98 3.33
N LYS A 114 -11.14 12.33 2.24
CA LYS A 114 -12.47 11.81 1.94
C LYS A 114 -12.32 10.34 1.64
N ILE A 115 -12.99 9.47 2.36
CA ILE A 115 -12.91 8.02 2.17
C ILE A 115 -14.32 7.46 2.09
N ALA A 116 -14.63 6.78 1.00
CA ALA A 116 -15.98 6.32 0.68
C ALA A 116 -17.04 7.44 0.81
N GLY A 117 -16.67 8.67 0.45
CA GLY A 117 -17.55 9.84 0.55
C GLY A 117 -17.54 10.56 1.91
N THR A 118 -17.00 9.96 2.97
CA THR A 118 -16.96 10.55 4.33
C THR A 118 -15.70 11.39 4.53
N ASN A 119 -15.87 12.61 5.02
CA ASN A 119 -14.78 13.55 5.25
C ASN A 119 -14.11 13.34 6.61
N PHE A 120 -12.79 13.39 6.62
CA PHE A 120 -11.94 13.38 7.82
C PHE A 120 -10.87 14.44 7.72
N SER A 121 -10.53 15.05 8.84
CA SER A 121 -9.43 16.00 8.92
C SER A 121 -8.79 15.96 10.30
N GLY A 122 -7.58 16.48 10.38
CA GLY A 122 -6.83 16.54 11.63
C GLY A 122 -5.38 16.91 11.40
N THR A 123 -4.53 16.46 12.31
CA THR A 123 -3.07 16.61 12.22
C THR A 123 -2.41 15.28 11.93
N TYR A 124 -1.24 15.33 11.33
CA TYR A 124 -0.42 14.13 11.13
C TYR A 124 1.03 14.37 11.53
N THR A 125 1.70 13.29 11.90
CA THR A 125 3.15 13.23 12.00
C THR A 125 3.65 12.11 11.13
N PHE A 126 4.81 12.28 10.52
CA PHE A 126 5.44 11.28 9.68
C PHE A 126 6.87 11.02 10.13
N ASP A 127 7.17 9.75 10.35
CA ASP A 127 8.52 9.26 10.62
C ASP A 127 9.07 8.57 9.36
N GLU A 128 9.99 9.25 8.68
CA GLU A 128 10.64 8.73 7.47
C GLU A 128 11.45 7.45 7.73
N SER A 129 11.98 7.27 8.92
CA SER A 129 12.82 6.11 9.23
C SER A 129 12.00 4.83 9.26
N SER A 130 10.85 4.86 9.89
CA SER A 130 9.90 3.75 10.02
C SER A 130 8.80 3.76 8.96
N GLN A 131 8.76 4.79 8.10
CA GLN A 131 7.70 5.00 7.11
C GLN A 131 6.29 5.03 7.74
N GLN A 132 6.20 5.49 8.99
CA GLN A 132 4.95 5.52 9.75
C GLN A 132 4.33 6.91 9.74
N ILE A 133 3.06 6.97 9.40
CA ILE A 133 2.20 8.15 9.60
C ILE A 133 1.30 7.89 10.80
N LYS A 134 1.23 8.85 11.69
CA LYS A 134 0.23 8.90 12.76
C LYS A 134 -0.80 9.98 12.41
N LEU A 135 -2.01 9.57 12.10
CA LEU A 135 -3.15 10.44 11.85
C LEU A 135 -3.90 10.68 13.16
N LYS A 136 -4.15 11.94 13.51
CA LYS A 136 -4.92 12.32 14.69
C LYS A 136 -6.07 13.24 14.26
N GLY A 137 -7.25 12.67 14.18
CA GLY A 137 -8.51 13.39 13.95
C GLY A 137 -9.30 13.56 15.26
N MET A 138 -10.48 14.17 15.16
CA MET A 138 -11.36 14.40 16.31
C MET A 138 -11.82 13.09 16.97
N LEU A 139 -12.14 12.06 16.18
CA LEU A 139 -12.72 10.79 16.64
C LEU A 139 -11.78 9.60 16.49
N LEU A 140 -10.65 9.77 15.80
CA LEU A 140 -9.79 8.66 15.44
C LEU A 140 -8.33 9.06 15.55
N SER A 141 -7.55 8.23 16.23
CA SER A 141 -6.09 8.27 16.18
C SER A 141 -5.60 6.94 15.64
N ILE A 142 -4.94 6.95 14.48
CA ILE A 142 -4.54 5.74 13.80
C ILE A 142 -3.13 5.86 13.23
N ASN A 143 -2.37 4.77 13.35
CA ASN A 143 -1.09 4.62 12.69
C ASN A 143 -1.31 3.92 11.34
N CYS A 144 -0.74 4.48 10.30
CA CYS A 144 -0.61 3.86 8.99
C CYS A 144 0.84 3.95 8.53
N TYR A 145 1.15 3.27 7.46
CA TYR A 145 2.50 3.16 6.92
C TYR A 145 2.47 3.54 5.44
N THR A 146 3.55 4.15 4.98
CA THR A 146 3.71 4.42 3.56
C THR A 146 4.66 3.44 2.91
N LYS A 147 4.43 3.18 1.65
CA LYS A 147 5.35 2.54 0.72
C LYS A 147 5.33 3.32 -0.58
N ARG A 148 6.49 3.52 -1.19
CA ARG A 148 6.57 4.16 -2.50
C ARG A 148 6.17 3.15 -3.58
N GLU A 149 5.33 3.59 -4.48
CA GLU A 149 4.94 2.85 -5.67
C GLU A 149 5.48 3.56 -6.93
N ILE A 150 5.49 2.85 -8.07
CA ILE A 150 6.00 3.40 -9.35
C ILE A 150 5.28 4.71 -9.70
N ASN A 151 3.97 4.78 -9.52
CA ASN A 151 3.14 5.91 -9.90
C ASN A 151 2.46 6.60 -8.70
N GLY A 152 2.97 6.39 -7.48
CA GLY A 152 2.32 6.93 -6.31
C GLY A 152 2.91 6.48 -4.99
N ILE A 153 2.03 6.31 -4.03
CA ILE A 153 2.33 5.76 -2.70
C ILE A 153 1.22 4.80 -2.27
N SER A 154 1.56 3.81 -1.46
CA SER A 154 0.56 3.07 -0.70
C SER A 154 0.41 3.68 0.70
N ILE A 155 -0.81 3.77 1.20
CA ILE A 155 -1.15 4.09 2.59
C ILE A 155 -1.76 2.84 3.21
N LEU A 156 -1.01 2.20 4.11
CA LEU A 156 -1.28 0.85 4.58
C LEU A 156 -1.55 0.83 6.08
N PHE A 157 -2.47 0.02 6.51
CA PHE A 157 -2.82 -0.22 7.90
C PHE A 157 -2.50 -1.67 8.27
N GLU A 158 -2.17 -1.94 9.52
CA GLU A 158 -2.20 -3.32 10.00
C GLU A 158 -3.58 -3.90 9.73
N ALA A 159 -3.66 -5.09 9.14
CA ALA A 159 -4.92 -5.66 8.65
C ALA A 159 -6.03 -5.64 9.73
N LYS A 160 -5.67 -5.95 10.99
CA LYS A 160 -6.59 -5.89 12.14
C LYS A 160 -7.12 -4.47 12.44
N LYS A 161 -6.33 -3.42 12.13
CA LYS A 161 -6.72 -2.01 12.35
C LYS A 161 -7.50 -1.43 11.18
N LEU A 162 -7.30 -1.93 9.97
CA LEU A 162 -8.08 -1.51 8.81
C LEU A 162 -9.59 -1.71 9.04
N LEU A 163 -9.98 -2.81 9.65
CA LEU A 163 -11.37 -3.05 10.02
C LEU A 163 -11.93 -1.95 10.91
N THR A 164 -11.17 -1.54 11.96
CA THR A 164 -11.59 -0.46 12.86
C THR A 164 -11.76 0.85 12.11
N VAL A 165 -10.87 1.15 11.16
CA VAL A 165 -10.99 2.34 10.29
C VAL A 165 -12.27 2.30 9.49
N LEU A 166 -12.52 1.20 8.81
CA LEU A 166 -13.70 1.04 7.96
C LEU A 166 -15.00 1.02 8.79
N GLN A 167 -15.01 0.41 9.98
CA GLN A 167 -16.16 0.44 10.89
C GLN A 167 -16.46 1.86 11.38
N THR A 168 -15.43 2.63 11.75
CA THR A 168 -15.60 4.02 12.18
C THR A 168 -16.19 4.86 11.04
N MET A 169 -15.69 4.64 9.83
CA MET A 169 -16.18 5.31 8.62
C MET A 169 -17.63 4.97 8.32
N SER A 170 -17.99 3.70 8.43
CA SER A 170 -19.35 3.23 8.19
C SER A 170 -20.34 3.77 9.21
N ALA A 171 -19.97 3.81 10.49
CA ALA A 171 -20.81 4.42 11.52
C ALA A 171 -21.09 5.90 11.23
N LEU A 172 -20.14 6.61 10.62
CA LEU A 172 -20.28 8.00 10.22
C LEU A 172 -21.07 8.19 8.91
N SER A 173 -21.06 7.21 8.01
CA SER A 173 -21.73 7.24 6.70
C SER A 173 -23.11 6.57 6.69
N GLY A 174 -23.48 5.88 7.77
CA GLY A 174 -24.75 5.11 7.86
C GLY A 174 -24.74 3.81 7.02
N ASN A 175 -23.57 3.36 6.54
CA ASN A 175 -23.47 2.15 5.71
C ASN A 175 -23.11 0.92 6.55
N SER A 176 -23.96 -0.10 6.61
CA SER A 176 -23.86 -1.24 7.54
C SER A 176 -23.15 -2.50 7.00
N ASN A 177 -22.59 -2.48 5.78
CA ASN A 177 -22.08 -3.67 5.09
C ASN A 177 -20.66 -4.14 5.51
N LEU A 178 -20.25 -3.88 6.75
CA LEU A 178 -18.86 -4.09 7.19
C LEU A 178 -18.55 -5.43 7.86
N GLN A 179 -19.52 -6.30 8.07
CA GLN A 179 -19.29 -7.59 8.74
C GLN A 179 -18.29 -8.50 7.97
N THR A 180 -18.30 -8.40 6.65
CA THR A 180 -17.47 -9.22 5.76
C THR A 180 -15.96 -8.87 5.81
N ILE A 181 -15.62 -7.63 6.14
CA ILE A 181 -14.21 -7.19 6.24
C ILE A 181 -13.56 -7.71 7.53
N GLY A 182 -14.35 -8.01 8.56
CA GLY A 182 -13.86 -8.58 9.82
C GLY A 182 -13.18 -9.94 9.67
N ASP A 183 -13.62 -10.73 8.74
CA ASP A 183 -13.08 -12.07 8.51
C ASP A 183 -11.77 -12.03 7.72
N LEU A 184 -11.60 -11.04 6.84
CA LEU A 184 -10.33 -10.80 6.16
C LEU A 184 -9.20 -10.44 7.13
N SER A 185 -9.48 -9.59 8.12
CA SER A 185 -8.45 -9.12 9.06
C SER A 185 -7.86 -10.23 9.94
N LYS A 186 -8.61 -11.32 10.15
CA LYS A 186 -8.19 -12.48 10.95
C LYS A 186 -7.24 -13.41 10.20
N GLN A 187 -7.28 -13.40 8.87
CA GLN A 187 -6.51 -14.33 8.04
C GLN A 187 -5.09 -13.82 7.71
N TYR A 188 -4.81 -12.53 7.93
CA TYR A 188 -3.58 -11.89 7.46
C TYR A 188 -2.74 -11.31 8.60
N ASP A 189 -2.24 -12.17 9.49
CA ASP A 189 -1.27 -11.77 10.50
C ASP A 189 0.08 -11.43 9.84
N GLY A 190 0.66 -10.29 10.20
CA GLY A 190 1.89 -9.80 9.57
C GLY A 190 1.72 -9.17 8.19
N VAL A 191 0.48 -8.82 7.82
CA VAL A 191 0.15 -8.13 6.58
C VAL A 191 -0.41 -6.75 6.87
N ARG A 192 -0.02 -5.78 6.07
CA ARG A 192 -0.61 -4.45 6.00
C ARG A 192 -1.45 -4.34 4.74
N VAL A 193 -2.65 -3.84 4.88
CA VAL A 193 -3.59 -3.65 3.77
C VAL A 193 -4.12 -2.22 3.81
N GLY A 194 -4.34 -1.62 2.66
CA GLY A 194 -4.82 -0.24 2.58
C GLY A 194 -5.08 0.20 1.15
N PHE A 195 -4.60 1.37 0.82
CA PHE A 195 -4.91 2.06 -0.41
C PHE A 195 -3.64 2.37 -1.19
N ASP A 196 -3.60 1.95 -2.44
CA ASP A 196 -2.69 2.52 -3.41
C ASP A 196 -3.26 3.84 -3.89
N MET A 197 -2.41 4.85 -3.90
CA MET A 197 -2.79 6.24 -4.14
C MET A 197 -1.90 6.82 -5.23
N LYS A 198 -2.49 7.63 -6.09
CA LYS A 198 -1.79 8.40 -7.14
C LYS A 198 -2.09 9.88 -7.04
N ARG A 199 -1.22 10.69 -7.58
CA ARG A 199 -1.46 12.14 -7.80
C ARG A 199 -2.30 12.41 -9.02
#